data_625e3f6aeabe5e0201797fb5913e0208
#
_entry.id   625e3f6aeabe5e0201797fb5913e0208
#
_cell.length_a   1.000
_cell.length_b   1.000
_cell.length_c   1.000
_cell.angle_alpha   90.00
_cell.angle_beta   90.00
_cell.angle_gamma   90.00
#
_symmetry.space_group_name_H-M   'P 1'
#
loop_
_entity.id
_entity.type
_entity.pdbx_description
1 polymer ?
#
loop_
_entity_poly.entity_id
_entity_poly.type
_entity_poly.pdbx_seq_one_letter_code
_entity_poly.pdbx_strand_id
1 'polypeptide(L)'
;VVPLNASDFDTDQEVRWCPSCGDYAILAQLKQVLAALGLPRERFVFVSGIGCSSRLPYYLNTYGFHTLPGRAAAVATGVKVARPELSVWVITGDGDGCGYGLGQLLHAIRRNVDVKILLVNNEVHGLSKGQFSPTSRMGTRTRSSPEGTWDRPLRPAELALAAGATFVARSVDMESEHLGMVLSRAAKHRGTAFVEILQNCKIFNDGVFEYATDKDTKFDQVLYLEQGQPLLFGRDRNRALVFHDWKP
;
A
#
# COMPACT_ATOMS: atom_id res chain seq x y z
N VAL A 1 -24.16 -9.30 -17.28
CA VAL A 1 -23.33 -8.16 -16.87
C VAL A 1 -22.27 -7.99 -17.93
N VAL A 2 -22.19 -6.79 -18.55
CA VAL A 2 -21.13 -6.47 -19.52
C VAL A 2 -19.79 -6.48 -18.77
N PRO A 3 -18.76 -7.18 -19.27
CA PRO A 3 -17.43 -7.15 -18.64
C PRO A 3 -16.91 -5.71 -18.61
N LEU A 4 -16.45 -5.26 -17.44
CA LEU A 4 -15.82 -3.95 -17.31
C LEU A 4 -14.35 -4.02 -17.77
N ASN A 5 -13.88 -2.93 -18.37
CA ASN A 5 -12.50 -2.70 -18.70
C ASN A 5 -11.85 -1.71 -17.73
N ALA A 6 -10.54 -1.61 -17.72
CA ALA A 6 -9.83 -0.67 -16.86
C ALA A 6 -10.25 0.79 -17.10
N SER A 7 -10.56 1.16 -18.36
CA SER A 7 -11.05 2.50 -18.73
C SER A 7 -12.44 2.84 -18.19
N ASP A 8 -13.25 1.85 -17.82
CA ASP A 8 -14.56 2.11 -17.20
C ASP A 8 -14.41 2.71 -15.79
N PHE A 9 -13.22 2.58 -15.21
CA PHE A 9 -12.85 3.17 -13.92
C PHE A 9 -12.18 4.55 -14.06
N ASP A 10 -12.08 5.10 -15.27
CA ASP A 10 -11.56 6.46 -15.49
C ASP A 10 -12.58 7.50 -15.02
N THR A 11 -12.06 8.64 -14.56
CA THR A 11 -12.83 9.82 -14.20
C THR A 11 -12.48 10.98 -15.14
N ASP A 12 -13.25 12.05 -15.11
CA ASP A 12 -12.98 13.32 -15.78
C ASP A 12 -11.92 14.18 -15.05
N GLN A 13 -11.43 13.69 -13.90
CA GLN A 13 -10.46 14.43 -13.10
C GLN A 13 -9.05 14.27 -13.65
N GLU A 14 -8.36 15.39 -13.83
CA GLU A 14 -6.95 15.40 -14.17
C GLU A 14 -6.11 14.82 -13.02
N VAL A 15 -5.27 13.83 -13.31
CA VAL A 15 -4.37 13.25 -12.30
C VAL A 15 -3.23 14.21 -11.99
N ARG A 16 -3.14 14.66 -10.74
CA ARG A 16 -2.23 15.72 -10.29
C ARG A 16 -1.12 15.23 -9.35
N TRP A 17 -0.53 14.10 -9.66
CA TRP A 17 0.71 13.67 -9.03
C TRP A 17 1.93 14.26 -9.75
N CYS A 18 3.07 14.22 -9.08
CA CYS A 18 4.32 14.66 -9.68
C CYS A 18 4.69 13.78 -10.89
N PRO A 19 5.41 14.31 -11.91
CA PRO A 19 5.95 13.47 -12.97
C PRO A 19 6.78 12.32 -12.42
N SER A 20 6.60 11.13 -12.99
CA SER A 20 7.29 9.89 -12.59
C SER A 20 6.99 9.43 -11.14
N CYS A 21 5.87 9.85 -10.56
CA CYS A 21 5.40 9.35 -9.27
C CYS A 21 4.91 7.91 -9.40
N GLY A 22 5.29 7.03 -8.47
CA GLY A 22 4.85 5.63 -8.46
C GLY A 22 3.34 5.43 -8.31
N ASP A 23 2.62 6.43 -7.78
CA ASP A 23 1.15 6.38 -7.66
C ASP A 23 0.44 6.19 -9.00
N TYR A 24 1.03 6.62 -10.14
CA TYR A 24 0.48 6.37 -11.48
C TYR A 24 0.43 4.87 -11.79
N ALA A 25 1.51 4.15 -11.48
CA ALA A 25 1.56 2.70 -11.72
C ALA A 25 0.57 1.95 -10.81
N ILE A 26 0.48 2.37 -9.54
CA ILE A 26 -0.49 1.81 -8.58
C ILE A 26 -1.92 2.01 -9.07
N LEU A 27 -2.27 3.21 -9.52
CA LEU A 27 -3.62 3.51 -10.06
C LEU A 27 -3.93 2.67 -11.29
N ALA A 28 -2.99 2.60 -12.25
CA ALA A 28 -3.18 1.82 -13.47
C ALA A 28 -3.41 0.33 -13.17
N GLN A 29 -2.59 -0.24 -12.27
CA GLN A 29 -2.71 -1.64 -11.90
C GLN A 29 -3.98 -1.93 -11.12
N LEU A 30 -4.39 -1.02 -10.25
CA LEU A 30 -5.64 -1.14 -9.50
C LEU A 30 -6.85 -1.18 -10.44
N LYS A 31 -6.93 -0.28 -11.43
CA LYS A 31 -8.03 -0.28 -12.43
C LYS A 31 -8.14 -1.62 -13.18
N GLN A 32 -7.01 -2.22 -13.55
CA GLN A 32 -6.98 -3.53 -14.20
C GLN A 32 -7.52 -4.63 -13.27
N VAL A 33 -7.10 -4.62 -12.01
CA VAL A 33 -7.59 -5.60 -11.02
C VAL A 33 -9.07 -5.44 -10.76
N LEU A 34 -9.59 -4.21 -10.58
CA LEU A 34 -11.01 -3.96 -10.37
C LEU A 34 -11.86 -4.46 -11.54
N ALA A 35 -11.42 -4.22 -12.77
CA ALA A 35 -12.08 -4.73 -13.98
C ALA A 35 -12.13 -6.27 -13.99
N ALA A 36 -11.03 -6.92 -13.65
CA ALA A 36 -10.91 -8.38 -13.62
C ALA A 36 -11.75 -9.05 -12.51
N LEU A 37 -12.16 -8.30 -11.48
CA LEU A 37 -13.01 -8.83 -10.41
C LEU A 37 -14.47 -9.06 -10.87
N GLY A 38 -14.91 -8.48 -11.98
CA GLY A 38 -16.24 -8.68 -12.53
C GLY A 38 -17.39 -8.12 -11.68
N LEU A 39 -17.08 -7.23 -10.73
CA LEU A 39 -18.09 -6.56 -9.92
C LEU A 39 -18.47 -5.22 -10.56
N PRO A 40 -19.74 -4.79 -10.48
CA PRO A 40 -20.13 -3.46 -10.94
C PRO A 40 -19.45 -2.37 -10.11
N ARG A 41 -19.18 -1.21 -10.72
CA ARG A 41 -18.44 -0.10 -10.10
C ARG A 41 -19.05 0.36 -8.77
N GLU A 42 -20.37 0.31 -8.69
CA GLU A 42 -21.18 0.71 -7.53
C GLU A 42 -20.98 -0.22 -6.31
N ARG A 43 -20.29 -1.35 -6.49
CA ARG A 43 -19.95 -2.26 -5.40
C ARG A 43 -18.59 -1.90 -4.76
N PHE A 44 -17.82 -1.04 -5.38
CA PHE A 44 -16.54 -0.60 -4.84
C PHE A 44 -16.67 0.72 -4.10
N VAL A 45 -16.03 0.80 -2.93
CA VAL A 45 -15.92 2.02 -2.13
C VAL A 45 -14.46 2.21 -1.73
N PHE A 46 -13.89 3.33 -2.13
CA PHE A 46 -12.53 3.71 -1.75
C PHE A 46 -12.56 4.78 -0.67
N VAL A 47 -11.94 4.50 0.47
CA VAL A 47 -11.85 5.41 1.61
C VAL A 47 -10.40 5.81 1.79
N SER A 48 -10.10 7.10 1.70
CA SER A 48 -8.74 7.60 1.87
C SER A 48 -8.60 8.56 3.03
N GLY A 49 -7.37 8.62 3.58
CA GLY A 49 -6.96 9.67 4.49
C GLY A 49 -6.45 10.90 3.74
N ILE A 50 -5.31 11.46 4.14
CA ILE A 50 -4.71 12.65 3.54
C ILE A 50 -3.27 12.34 3.13
N GLY A 51 -2.90 12.76 1.93
CA GLY A 51 -1.57 12.56 1.35
C GLY A 51 -1.63 12.43 -0.17
N CYS A 52 -0.48 12.18 -0.80
CA CYS A 52 -0.41 12.06 -2.27
C CYS A 52 -1.23 10.86 -2.76
N SER A 53 -0.98 9.67 -2.24
CA SER A 53 -1.71 8.46 -2.59
C SER A 53 -3.20 8.52 -2.19
N SER A 54 -3.53 9.28 -1.15
CA SER A 54 -4.91 9.48 -0.70
C SER A 54 -5.79 10.25 -1.69
N ARG A 55 -5.21 10.82 -2.76
CA ARG A 55 -5.96 11.39 -3.89
C ARG A 55 -6.57 10.34 -4.81
N LEU A 56 -6.18 9.09 -4.68
CA LEU A 56 -6.59 8.01 -5.57
C LEU A 56 -8.13 7.89 -5.76
N PRO A 57 -8.99 8.09 -4.73
CA PRO A 57 -10.44 8.04 -4.94
C PRO A 57 -10.98 9.08 -5.94
N TYR A 58 -10.29 10.20 -6.17
CA TYR A 58 -10.69 11.19 -7.19
C TYR A 58 -10.48 10.67 -8.62
N TYR A 59 -9.60 9.69 -8.79
CA TYR A 59 -9.16 9.17 -10.08
C TYR A 59 -9.77 7.80 -10.40
N LEU A 60 -10.72 7.35 -9.56
CA LEU A 60 -11.48 6.13 -9.74
C LEU A 60 -12.98 6.41 -9.84
N ASN A 61 -13.60 5.97 -10.92
CA ASN A 61 -15.05 6.05 -11.12
C ASN A 61 -15.78 4.99 -10.29
N THR A 62 -15.73 5.15 -8.97
CA THR A 62 -16.39 4.32 -7.94
C THR A 62 -16.96 5.23 -6.87
N TYR A 63 -17.61 4.68 -5.85
CA TYR A 63 -17.86 5.48 -4.63
C TYR A 63 -16.56 5.72 -3.87
N GLY A 64 -16.44 6.92 -3.29
CA GLY A 64 -15.25 7.32 -2.55
C GLY A 64 -15.53 8.25 -1.37
N PHE A 65 -14.70 8.13 -0.34
CA PHE A 65 -14.64 9.06 0.78
C PHE A 65 -13.21 9.56 0.92
N HIS A 66 -13.03 10.87 0.95
CA HIS A 66 -11.78 11.51 1.32
C HIS A 66 -11.94 12.05 2.74
N THR A 67 -11.25 11.44 3.70
CA THR A 67 -11.48 11.69 5.13
C THR A 67 -10.43 12.62 5.74
N LEU A 68 -10.41 12.73 7.07
CA LEU A 68 -9.38 13.45 7.81
C LEU A 68 -8.09 12.60 7.93
N PRO A 69 -6.94 13.23 8.24
CA PRO A 69 -5.68 12.52 8.46
C PRO A 69 -5.85 11.32 9.41
N GLY A 70 -5.43 10.13 8.94
CA GLY A 70 -5.45 8.90 9.70
C GLY A 70 -6.83 8.30 10.01
N ARG A 71 -7.92 8.80 9.40
CA ARG A 71 -9.28 8.33 9.73
C ARG A 71 -9.87 7.35 8.72
N ALA A 72 -9.16 7.07 7.64
CA ALA A 72 -9.63 6.19 6.58
C ALA A 72 -10.08 4.81 7.08
N ALA A 73 -9.27 4.13 7.91
CA ALA A 73 -9.60 2.81 8.43
C ALA A 73 -10.86 2.80 9.33
N ALA A 74 -11.08 3.87 10.09
CA ALA A 74 -12.27 4.00 10.95
C ALA A 74 -13.54 4.20 10.10
N VAL A 75 -13.48 5.10 9.10
CA VAL A 75 -14.62 5.35 8.19
C VAL A 75 -14.91 4.10 7.36
N ALA A 76 -13.89 3.44 6.82
CA ALA A 76 -14.03 2.18 6.07
C ALA A 76 -14.69 1.09 6.92
N THR A 77 -14.33 0.99 8.20
CA THR A 77 -14.97 0.07 9.14
C THR A 77 -16.48 0.38 9.26
N GLY A 78 -16.84 1.64 9.41
CA GLY A 78 -18.24 2.06 9.45
C GLY A 78 -19.02 1.74 8.18
N VAL A 79 -18.42 2.01 7.02
CA VAL A 79 -19.01 1.66 5.70
C VAL A 79 -19.25 0.15 5.60
N LYS A 80 -18.24 -0.66 5.96
CA LYS A 80 -18.34 -2.12 5.86
C LYS A 80 -19.38 -2.71 6.82
N VAL A 81 -19.49 -2.15 8.03
CA VAL A 81 -20.53 -2.57 9.01
C VAL A 81 -21.92 -2.22 8.52
N ALA A 82 -22.11 -1.00 7.96
CA ALA A 82 -23.40 -0.55 7.44
C ALA A 82 -23.81 -1.26 6.16
N ARG A 83 -22.86 -1.61 5.29
CA ARG A 83 -23.10 -2.22 3.97
C ARG A 83 -22.11 -3.38 3.75
N PRO A 84 -22.36 -4.56 4.35
CA PRO A 84 -21.43 -5.70 4.31
C PRO A 84 -21.15 -6.26 2.92
N GLU A 85 -22.06 -6.02 1.97
CA GLU A 85 -21.94 -6.48 0.58
C GLU A 85 -20.94 -5.68 -0.26
N LEU A 86 -20.51 -4.49 0.19
CA LEU A 86 -19.59 -3.65 -0.55
C LEU A 86 -18.15 -4.15 -0.45
N SER A 87 -17.41 -4.00 -1.54
CA SER A 87 -15.94 -4.15 -1.57
C SER A 87 -15.31 -2.84 -1.12
N VAL A 88 -14.87 -2.79 0.14
CA VAL A 88 -14.35 -1.57 0.77
C VAL A 88 -12.84 -1.58 0.79
N TRP A 89 -12.23 -0.53 0.22
CA TRP A 89 -10.78 -0.35 0.09
C TRP A 89 -10.34 0.89 0.84
N VAL A 90 -9.27 0.78 1.58
CA VAL A 90 -8.60 1.90 2.26
C VAL A 90 -7.33 2.25 1.50
N ILE A 91 -7.15 3.53 1.18
CA ILE A 91 -5.91 4.06 0.62
C ILE A 91 -5.31 5.04 1.62
N THR A 92 -4.10 4.77 2.04
CA THR A 92 -3.39 5.60 3.01
C THR A 92 -1.89 5.61 2.72
N GLY A 93 -1.23 6.71 2.97
CA GLY A 93 0.23 6.78 2.98
C GLY A 93 0.80 6.30 4.31
N ASP A 94 2.09 6.04 4.34
CA ASP A 94 2.81 5.67 5.55
C ASP A 94 2.71 6.75 6.64
N GLY A 95 2.87 8.02 6.27
CA GLY A 95 2.72 9.13 7.18
C GLY A 95 1.29 9.31 7.71
N ASP A 96 0.29 9.09 6.87
CA ASP A 96 -1.13 9.16 7.25
C ASP A 96 -1.55 7.96 8.10
N GLY A 97 -1.34 6.75 7.59
CA GLY A 97 -1.77 5.51 8.25
C GLY A 97 -0.98 5.18 9.51
N CYS A 98 0.35 5.32 9.48
CA CYS A 98 1.22 4.98 10.61
C CYS A 98 1.51 6.15 11.55
N GLY A 99 1.36 7.40 11.08
CA GLY A 99 1.49 8.59 11.91
C GLY A 99 0.18 8.94 12.59
N TYR A 100 -0.75 9.52 11.84
CA TYR A 100 -2.02 10.00 12.39
C TYR A 100 -3.03 8.89 12.67
N GLY A 101 -2.96 7.77 11.94
CA GLY A 101 -3.97 6.72 11.91
C GLY A 101 -3.61 5.40 12.55
N LEU A 102 -2.45 5.28 13.21
CA LEU A 102 -1.94 3.97 13.65
C LEU A 102 -2.95 3.21 14.54
N GLY A 103 -3.57 3.89 15.50
CA GLY A 103 -4.57 3.26 16.38
C GLY A 103 -5.79 2.75 15.60
N GLN A 104 -6.32 3.54 14.67
CA GLN A 104 -7.46 3.16 13.84
C GLN A 104 -7.11 1.99 12.89
N LEU A 105 -5.92 2.03 12.32
CA LEU A 105 -5.39 0.98 11.46
C LEU A 105 -5.29 -0.36 12.21
N LEU A 106 -4.60 -0.37 13.35
CA LEU A 106 -4.46 -1.55 14.19
C LEU A 106 -5.80 -2.09 14.70
N HIS A 107 -6.75 -1.21 15.05
CA HIS A 107 -8.07 -1.63 15.47
C HIS A 107 -8.91 -2.26 14.34
N ALA A 108 -8.82 -1.78 13.11
CA ALA A 108 -9.46 -2.41 11.96
C ALA A 108 -8.87 -3.81 11.72
N ILE A 109 -7.54 -3.92 11.75
CA ILE A 109 -6.80 -5.18 11.56
C ILE A 109 -7.17 -6.20 12.63
N ARG A 110 -7.03 -5.87 13.93
CA ARG A 110 -7.28 -6.82 15.02
C ARG A 110 -8.74 -7.30 15.10
N ARG A 111 -9.68 -6.52 14.59
CA ARG A 111 -11.10 -6.91 14.48
C ARG A 111 -11.39 -7.71 13.23
N ASN A 112 -10.40 -7.89 12.38
CA ASN A 112 -10.49 -8.58 11.09
C ASN A 112 -11.66 -8.08 10.23
N VAL A 113 -11.86 -6.76 10.20
CA VAL A 113 -12.90 -6.13 9.38
C VAL A 113 -12.62 -6.44 7.91
N ASP A 114 -13.63 -6.88 7.15
CA ASP A 114 -13.45 -7.24 5.74
C ASP A 114 -13.24 -5.99 4.86
N VAL A 115 -12.06 -5.42 4.97
CA VAL A 115 -11.57 -4.27 4.18
C VAL A 115 -10.20 -4.56 3.58
N LYS A 116 -9.89 -3.93 2.46
CA LYS A 116 -8.60 -4.05 1.78
C LYS A 116 -7.81 -2.77 2.05
N ILE A 117 -6.75 -2.86 2.83
CA ILE A 117 -5.92 -1.73 3.23
C ILE A 117 -4.68 -1.69 2.34
N LEU A 118 -4.58 -0.67 1.51
CA LEU A 118 -3.40 -0.37 0.70
C LEU A 118 -2.64 0.76 1.39
N LEU A 119 -1.51 0.42 1.99
CA LEU A 119 -0.60 1.38 2.60
C LEU A 119 0.53 1.65 1.60
N VAL A 120 0.50 2.84 1.00
CA VAL A 120 1.53 3.30 0.06
C VAL A 120 2.66 3.91 0.88
N ASN A 121 3.79 3.20 0.92
CA ASN A 121 4.95 3.57 1.72
C ASN A 121 6.05 4.16 0.84
N ASN A 122 6.39 5.43 1.06
CA ASN A 122 7.49 6.12 0.40
C ASN A 122 8.51 6.73 1.39
N GLU A 123 8.40 6.38 2.67
CA GLU A 123 9.24 6.83 3.77
C GLU A 123 9.31 8.38 3.89
N VAL A 124 8.24 9.10 3.47
CA VAL A 124 8.20 10.57 3.55
C VAL A 124 6.77 11.13 3.54
N HIS A 125 6.54 12.23 4.25
CA HIS A 125 5.33 13.04 4.06
C HIS A 125 5.47 13.93 2.81
N GLY A 126 5.19 13.36 1.61
CA GLY A 126 5.40 14.04 0.34
C GLY A 126 4.49 15.27 0.15
N LEU A 127 3.19 15.17 0.42
CA LEU A 127 2.21 16.23 0.21
C LEU A 127 2.54 17.51 1.01
N SER A 128 3.07 17.36 2.22
CA SER A 128 3.45 18.44 3.11
C SER A 128 4.88 18.96 2.88
N LYS A 129 5.50 18.60 1.74
CA LYS A 129 6.81 19.08 1.28
C LYS A 129 8.01 18.36 1.89
N GLY A 130 7.89 17.07 2.22
CA GLY A 130 9.03 16.21 2.47
C GLY A 130 9.49 16.11 3.91
N GLN A 131 8.60 16.20 4.90
CA GLN A 131 8.94 15.85 6.28
C GLN A 131 9.18 14.35 6.42
N PHE A 132 9.97 13.94 7.41
CA PHE A 132 10.11 12.53 7.71
C PHE A 132 8.76 11.94 8.17
N SER A 133 8.51 10.69 7.81
CA SER A 133 7.34 9.91 8.20
C SER A 133 7.73 8.88 9.28
N PRO A 134 6.78 8.20 9.89
CA PRO A 134 7.08 7.13 10.87
C PRO A 134 7.91 5.98 10.30
N THR A 135 7.95 5.80 8.98
CA THR A 135 8.74 4.76 8.31
C THR A 135 10.09 5.25 7.79
N SER A 136 10.35 6.56 7.86
CA SER A 136 11.64 7.14 7.46
C SER A 136 12.81 6.55 8.23
N ARG A 137 13.91 6.35 7.56
CA ARG A 137 15.15 5.82 8.17
C ARG A 137 15.67 6.77 9.23
N MET A 138 16.20 6.21 10.31
CA MET A 138 16.85 7.01 11.37
C MET A 138 17.96 7.87 10.76
N GLY A 139 18.04 9.11 11.16
CA GLY A 139 19.00 10.09 10.63
C GLY A 139 18.55 10.81 9.35
N THR A 140 17.35 10.50 8.80
CA THR A 140 16.83 11.21 7.64
C THR A 140 16.71 12.71 7.92
N ARG A 141 17.37 13.52 7.10
CA ARG A 141 17.36 14.98 7.21
C ARG A 141 16.29 15.58 6.33
N THR A 142 15.54 16.51 6.89
CA THR A 142 14.50 17.26 6.20
C THR A 142 14.60 18.73 6.57
N ARG A 143 13.81 19.60 5.89
CA ARG A 143 13.76 21.02 6.25
C ARG A 143 13.28 21.28 7.67
N SER A 144 12.37 20.44 8.18
CA SER A 144 11.87 20.52 9.55
C SER A 144 12.72 19.77 10.57
N SER A 145 13.67 18.97 10.13
CA SER A 145 14.56 18.16 10.97
C SER A 145 15.98 18.18 10.38
N PRO A 146 16.68 19.32 10.42
CA PRO A 146 17.99 19.48 9.79
C PRO A 146 19.08 18.60 10.43
N GLU A 147 18.93 18.26 11.72
CA GLU A 147 19.83 17.34 12.44
C GLU A 147 19.57 15.86 12.13
N GLY A 148 18.48 15.56 11.44
CA GLY A 148 18.01 14.20 11.18
C GLY A 148 16.98 13.73 12.20
N THR A 149 16.21 12.69 11.82
CA THR A 149 15.26 12.06 12.74
C THR A 149 15.97 11.12 13.72
N TRP A 150 15.53 11.11 14.98
CA TRP A 150 15.98 10.20 16.03
C TRP A 150 15.10 8.96 16.14
N ASP A 151 13.93 8.98 15.50
CA ASP A 151 12.95 7.91 15.59
C ASP A 151 13.43 6.66 14.86
N ARG A 152 13.15 5.50 15.46
CA ARG A 152 13.31 4.23 14.77
C ARG A 152 12.14 4.02 13.81
N PRO A 153 12.40 3.63 12.56
CA PRO A 153 11.34 3.44 11.58
C PRO A 153 10.37 2.34 12.01
N LEU A 154 9.09 2.63 11.87
CA LEU A 154 8.04 1.61 11.97
C LEU A 154 8.13 0.68 10.77
N ARG A 155 7.75 -0.58 10.98
CA ARG A 155 7.67 -1.62 9.95
C ARG A 155 6.21 -2.02 9.78
N PRO A 156 5.49 -1.42 8.81
CA PRO A 156 4.04 -1.57 8.71
C PRO A 156 3.56 -3.01 8.56
N ALA A 157 4.24 -3.81 7.73
CA ALA A 157 3.88 -5.22 7.55
C ALA A 157 4.07 -6.05 8.84
N GLU A 158 5.14 -5.79 9.63
CA GLU A 158 5.37 -6.45 10.92
C GLU A 158 4.28 -6.06 11.93
N LEU A 159 3.89 -4.78 11.97
CA LEU A 159 2.80 -4.30 12.83
C LEU A 159 1.47 -4.94 12.44
N ALA A 160 1.18 -5.08 11.14
CA ALA A 160 -0.02 -5.73 10.67
C ALA A 160 -0.07 -7.22 11.10
N LEU A 161 1.05 -7.94 10.99
CA LEU A 161 1.18 -9.32 11.46
C LEU A 161 0.98 -9.40 12.98
N ALA A 162 1.64 -8.53 13.74
CA ALA A 162 1.53 -8.49 15.20
C ALA A 162 0.09 -8.14 15.67
N ALA A 163 -0.64 -7.34 14.88
CA ALA A 163 -2.04 -7.03 15.13
C ALA A 163 -3.02 -8.16 14.72
N GLY A 164 -2.52 -9.25 14.16
CA GLY A 164 -3.31 -10.41 13.77
C GLY A 164 -3.97 -10.29 12.40
N ALA A 165 -3.41 -9.53 11.47
CA ALA A 165 -3.90 -9.49 10.09
C ALA A 165 -3.91 -10.89 9.48
N THR A 166 -5.01 -11.25 8.84
CA THR A 166 -5.20 -12.58 8.22
C THR A 166 -4.67 -12.67 6.79
N PHE A 167 -4.33 -11.52 6.21
CA PHE A 167 -3.60 -11.39 4.95
C PHE A 167 -2.63 -10.23 5.05
N VAL A 168 -1.36 -10.48 4.85
CA VAL A 168 -0.31 -9.45 4.76
C VAL A 168 0.53 -9.72 3.52
N ALA A 169 0.73 -8.68 2.72
CA ALA A 169 1.59 -8.74 1.55
C ALA A 169 2.36 -7.43 1.39
N ARG A 170 3.49 -7.51 0.69
CA ARG A 170 4.27 -6.36 0.25
C ARG A 170 4.51 -6.45 -1.25
N SER A 171 4.42 -5.34 -1.94
CA SER A 171 4.76 -5.21 -3.35
C SER A 171 5.46 -3.88 -3.62
N VAL A 172 5.87 -3.67 -4.85
CA VAL A 172 6.57 -2.46 -5.30
C VAL A 172 5.80 -1.86 -6.48
N ASP A 173 5.74 -0.55 -6.57
CA ASP A 173 5.03 0.19 -7.62
C ASP A 173 5.49 -0.19 -9.05
N MET A 174 6.79 -0.45 -9.22
CA MET A 174 7.39 -0.83 -10.51
C MET A 174 7.19 -2.31 -10.91
N GLU A 175 6.71 -3.17 -10.01
CA GLU A 175 6.50 -4.60 -10.26
C GLU A 175 5.02 -4.88 -10.60
N SER A 176 4.56 -4.40 -11.75
CA SER A 176 3.14 -4.40 -12.15
C SER A 176 2.47 -5.77 -12.04
N GLU A 177 3.12 -6.83 -12.53
CA GLU A 177 2.56 -8.19 -12.48
C GLU A 177 2.41 -8.69 -11.05
N HIS A 178 3.45 -8.50 -10.23
CA HIS A 178 3.44 -8.90 -8.82
C HIS A 178 2.40 -8.08 -8.04
N LEU A 179 2.36 -6.77 -8.26
CA LEU A 179 1.36 -5.89 -7.63
C LEU A 179 -0.06 -6.32 -8.01
N GLY A 180 -0.32 -6.60 -9.29
CA GLY A 180 -1.63 -7.05 -9.76
C GLY A 180 -2.05 -8.38 -9.12
N MET A 181 -1.14 -9.34 -9.02
CA MET A 181 -1.38 -10.61 -8.33
C MET A 181 -1.71 -10.39 -6.85
N VAL A 182 -0.92 -9.59 -6.14
CA VAL A 182 -1.13 -9.29 -4.72
C VAL A 182 -2.48 -8.60 -4.50
N LEU A 183 -2.81 -7.58 -5.29
CA LEU A 183 -4.10 -6.87 -5.20
C LEU A 183 -5.28 -7.80 -5.49
N SER A 184 -5.16 -8.69 -6.47
CA SER A 184 -6.20 -9.68 -6.80
C SER A 184 -6.41 -10.69 -5.66
N ARG A 185 -5.34 -11.15 -5.02
CA ARG A 185 -5.42 -12.02 -3.83
C ARG A 185 -6.05 -11.28 -2.64
N ALA A 186 -5.64 -10.03 -2.41
CA ALA A 186 -6.20 -9.18 -1.36
C ALA A 186 -7.70 -8.97 -1.56
N ALA A 187 -8.14 -8.68 -2.80
CA ALA A 187 -9.56 -8.50 -3.13
C ALA A 187 -10.42 -9.70 -2.78
N LYS A 188 -9.91 -10.92 -2.99
CA LYS A 188 -10.62 -12.19 -2.75
C LYS A 188 -10.55 -12.64 -1.28
N HIS A 189 -9.65 -12.08 -0.48
CA HIS A 189 -9.52 -12.44 0.92
C HIS A 189 -10.75 -12.00 1.72
N ARG A 190 -11.23 -12.86 2.62
CA ARG A 190 -12.30 -12.55 3.58
C ARG A 190 -11.69 -12.13 4.91
N GLY A 191 -11.97 -10.91 5.33
CA GLY A 191 -11.33 -10.24 6.46
C GLY A 191 -10.38 -9.15 6.00
N THR A 192 -9.59 -8.63 6.94
CA THR A 192 -8.65 -7.55 6.64
C THR A 192 -7.47 -8.06 5.80
N ALA A 193 -7.35 -7.53 4.59
CA ALA A 193 -6.15 -7.67 3.77
C ALA A 193 -5.30 -6.40 3.90
N PHE A 194 -4.08 -6.55 4.38
CA PHE A 194 -3.11 -5.47 4.47
C PHE A 194 -2.04 -5.64 3.40
N VAL A 195 -1.92 -4.65 2.53
CA VAL A 195 -0.91 -4.61 1.46
C VAL A 195 -0.06 -3.36 1.63
N GLU A 196 1.22 -3.55 1.91
CA GLU A 196 2.21 -2.48 1.86
C GLU A 196 2.77 -2.39 0.44
N ILE A 197 2.64 -1.21 -0.17
CA ILE A 197 3.16 -0.94 -1.52
C ILE A 197 4.32 0.03 -1.38
N LEU A 198 5.54 -0.44 -1.64
CA LEU A 198 6.73 0.41 -1.68
C LEU A 198 6.64 1.29 -2.93
N GLN A 199 6.68 2.62 -2.73
CA GLN A 199 6.42 3.60 -3.76
C GLN A 199 7.57 4.60 -3.84
N ASN A 200 8.08 4.86 -5.03
CA ASN A 200 9.12 5.86 -5.23
C ASN A 200 8.55 7.28 -5.24
N CYS A 201 8.96 8.11 -4.29
CA CYS A 201 8.68 9.54 -4.29
C CYS A 201 9.79 10.31 -5.01
N LYS A 202 9.62 10.54 -6.32
CA LYS A 202 10.63 11.17 -7.18
C LYS A 202 11.14 12.53 -6.69
N ILE A 203 10.33 13.28 -5.94
CA ILE A 203 10.65 14.65 -5.54
C ILE A 203 11.33 14.74 -4.18
N PHE A 204 10.91 13.93 -3.21
CA PHE A 204 11.36 14.07 -1.82
C PHE A 204 12.16 12.87 -1.28
N ASN A 205 12.08 11.72 -1.94
CA ASN A 205 12.76 10.50 -1.48
C ASN A 205 13.04 9.55 -2.66
N ASP A 206 13.69 10.07 -3.70
CA ASP A 206 13.99 9.31 -4.91
C ASP A 206 14.99 8.18 -4.62
N GLY A 207 14.74 7.00 -5.20
CA GLY A 207 15.62 5.84 -5.08
C GLY A 207 15.58 5.14 -3.71
N VAL A 208 14.67 5.51 -2.81
CA VAL A 208 14.61 4.92 -1.46
C VAL A 208 14.48 3.39 -1.47
N PHE A 209 13.83 2.83 -2.49
CA PHE A 209 13.65 1.39 -2.69
C PHE A 209 14.42 0.84 -3.90
N GLU A 210 15.51 1.49 -4.31
CA GLU A 210 16.33 1.07 -5.45
C GLU A 210 16.78 -0.39 -5.33
N TYR A 211 17.08 -0.86 -4.11
CA TYR A 211 17.41 -2.25 -3.83
C TYR A 211 16.35 -3.26 -4.32
N ALA A 212 15.09 -2.83 -4.38
CA ALA A 212 13.97 -3.67 -4.82
C ALA A 212 13.54 -3.41 -6.27
N THR A 213 14.05 -2.37 -6.92
CA THR A 213 13.62 -1.93 -8.25
C THR A 213 14.72 -1.99 -9.31
N ASP A 214 15.98 -1.88 -8.91
CA ASP A 214 17.11 -1.93 -9.82
C ASP A 214 17.19 -3.29 -10.51
N LYS A 215 17.26 -3.28 -11.85
CA LYS A 215 17.20 -4.50 -12.70
C LYS A 215 18.38 -5.42 -12.53
N ASP A 216 19.53 -4.88 -12.13
CA ASP A 216 20.76 -5.65 -12.03
C ASP A 216 20.94 -6.28 -10.64
N THR A 217 20.46 -5.63 -9.60
CA THR A 217 20.72 -6.02 -8.20
C THR A 217 19.51 -6.56 -7.46
N LYS A 218 18.28 -6.28 -7.91
CA LYS A 218 17.06 -6.67 -7.18
C LYS A 218 16.95 -8.17 -6.91
N PHE A 219 17.40 -9.02 -7.82
CA PHE A 219 17.33 -10.48 -7.65
C PHE A 219 18.17 -10.98 -6.46
N ASP A 220 19.21 -10.23 -6.10
CA ASP A 220 20.09 -10.55 -4.96
C ASP A 220 19.59 -9.97 -3.64
N GLN A 221 18.55 -9.15 -3.67
CA GLN A 221 18.05 -8.41 -2.51
C GLN A 221 16.56 -8.62 -2.23
N VAL A 222 15.83 -9.21 -3.19
CA VAL A 222 14.38 -9.44 -3.08
C VAL A 222 14.09 -10.94 -3.04
N LEU A 223 13.33 -11.33 -2.02
CA LEU A 223 12.79 -12.67 -1.88
C LEU A 223 11.28 -12.65 -2.15
N TYR A 224 10.85 -13.41 -3.18
CA TYR A 224 9.43 -13.62 -3.45
C TYR A 224 8.90 -14.74 -2.55
N LEU A 225 8.00 -14.38 -1.65
CA LEU A 225 7.41 -15.33 -0.69
C LEU A 225 6.17 -15.98 -1.29
N GLU A 226 6.17 -17.32 -1.34
CA GLU A 226 5.03 -18.12 -1.73
C GLU A 226 4.83 -19.26 -0.72
N GLN A 227 3.57 -19.50 -0.38
CA GLN A 227 3.21 -20.55 0.58
C GLN A 227 3.75 -21.92 0.12
N GLY A 228 4.47 -22.61 1.01
CA GLY A 228 5.00 -23.95 0.74
C GLY A 228 6.23 -24.00 -0.16
N GLN A 229 6.77 -22.86 -0.57
CA GLN A 229 7.99 -22.80 -1.35
C GLN A 229 9.21 -22.53 -0.47
N PRO A 230 10.40 -23.04 -0.83
CA PRO A 230 11.65 -22.72 -0.17
C PRO A 230 11.97 -21.22 -0.29
N LEU A 231 12.59 -20.66 0.74
CA LEU A 231 13.01 -19.26 0.78
C LEU A 231 14.29 -19.05 -0.03
N LEU A 232 14.20 -19.21 -1.34
CA LEU A 232 15.32 -19.08 -2.29
C LEU A 232 15.25 -17.77 -3.05
N PHE A 233 16.39 -17.09 -3.18
CA PHE A 233 16.54 -15.86 -3.93
C PHE A 233 17.90 -15.80 -4.65
N GLY A 234 18.19 -14.68 -5.28
CA GLY A 234 19.33 -14.55 -6.18
C GLY A 234 18.93 -14.86 -7.63
N ARG A 235 19.68 -14.29 -8.60
CA ARG A 235 19.40 -14.45 -10.03
C ARG A 235 19.32 -15.91 -10.46
N ASP A 236 20.21 -16.76 -9.92
CA ASP A 236 20.28 -18.20 -10.21
C ASP A 236 19.65 -19.04 -9.09
N ARG A 237 18.85 -18.41 -8.19
CA ARG A 237 18.28 -19.07 -7.00
C ARG A 237 19.34 -19.78 -6.14
N ASN A 238 20.51 -19.21 -6.06
CA ASN A 238 21.69 -19.76 -5.39
C ASN A 238 21.85 -19.27 -3.93
N ARG A 239 20.91 -18.47 -3.44
CA ARG A 239 20.84 -17.96 -2.07
C ARG A 239 19.60 -18.49 -1.38
N ALA A 240 19.74 -18.77 -0.08
CA ALA A 240 18.62 -19.23 0.75
C ALA A 240 18.58 -18.44 2.06
N LEU A 241 17.37 -18.11 2.50
CA LEU A 241 17.17 -17.68 3.87
C LEU A 241 16.95 -18.91 4.74
N VAL A 242 17.87 -19.14 5.68
CA VAL A 242 17.83 -20.27 6.61
C VAL A 242 17.69 -19.72 8.03
N PHE A 243 16.74 -20.23 8.78
CA PHE A 243 16.58 -19.87 10.18
C PHE A 243 17.47 -20.76 11.06
N HIS A 244 18.33 -20.14 11.85
CA HIS A 244 19.10 -20.80 12.89
C HIS A 244 18.62 -20.28 14.25
N ASP A 245 18.08 -21.16 15.09
CA ASP A 245 17.48 -20.80 16.38
C ASP A 245 16.45 -19.65 16.28
N TRP A 246 15.59 -19.70 15.26
CA TRP A 246 14.59 -18.65 14.95
C TRP A 246 15.18 -17.27 14.60
N LYS A 247 16.46 -17.22 14.28
CA LYS A 247 17.13 -16.05 13.70
C LYS A 247 17.42 -16.31 12.23
N PRO A 248 17.14 -15.34 11.33
CA PRO A 248 17.45 -15.44 9.91
C PRO A 248 18.95 -15.39 9.63
#